data_db4f98fe3ca284c196c50cba25707427
#
_entry.id   db4f98fe3ca284c196c50cba25707427
#
_cell.length_a   1.000
_cell.length_b   1.000
_cell.length_c   1.000
_cell.angle_alpha   90.00
_cell.angle_beta   90.00
_cell.angle_gamma   90.00
#
_symmetry.space_group_name_H-M   'P 1'
#
loop_
_entity.id
_entity.type
_entity.pdbx_description
1 polymer ?
#
loop_
_entity_poly.entity_id
_entity_poly.type
_entity_poly.pdbx_seq_one_letter_code
_entity_poly.pdbx_strand_id
1 'polypeptide(L)'
;LFTLKERMQKYLQIVFLFSKGLKHPQSSKEYFTRFCEKEGFLYEIQEDIENLTVRKGTVYIAIKQQDVVKVVKQGRLAGLKCGKDFGLLAYNDIPSYEVIDEGITSLSIDWEMVGNEAANFVLNNVPIQKYLPTEVRLRKSL
;
A
#
# COMPACT_ATOMS: atom_id res chain seq x y z
N LEU A 1 -2.02 -4.41 7.84
CA LEU A 1 -1.82 -5.60 6.99
C LEU A 1 -2.59 -6.82 7.50
N PHE A 2 -2.71 -7.03 8.80
CA PHE A 2 -3.42 -8.20 9.36
C PHE A 2 -4.85 -8.35 8.83
N THR A 3 -5.59 -7.26 8.65
CA THR A 3 -6.95 -7.24 8.08
C THR A 3 -7.01 -7.77 6.63
N LEU A 4 -5.90 -7.75 5.91
CA LEU A 4 -5.79 -8.18 4.52
C LEU A 4 -5.10 -9.53 4.35
N LYS A 5 -4.68 -10.17 5.45
CA LYS A 5 -3.93 -11.43 5.44
C LYS A 5 -4.58 -12.51 4.56
N GLU A 6 -5.86 -12.78 4.76
CA GLU A 6 -6.58 -13.84 4.03
C GLU A 6 -6.58 -13.58 2.52
N ARG A 7 -6.70 -12.31 2.10
CA ARG A 7 -6.65 -11.94 0.69
C ARG A 7 -5.24 -12.07 0.09
N MET A 8 -4.21 -11.92 0.92
CA MET A 8 -2.81 -12.07 0.50
C MET A 8 -2.39 -13.54 0.38
N GLN A 9 -3.02 -14.48 1.12
CA GLN A 9 -2.67 -15.90 1.14
C GLN A 9 -2.81 -16.61 -0.22
N LYS A 10 -3.60 -16.07 -1.14
CA LYS A 10 -3.70 -16.62 -2.51
C LYS A 10 -2.45 -16.35 -3.37
N TYR A 11 -1.54 -15.50 -2.90
CA TYR A 11 -0.30 -15.15 -3.58
C TYR A 11 0.90 -15.84 -2.92
N LEU A 12 1.98 -16.00 -3.67
CA LEU A 12 3.18 -16.72 -3.24
C LEU A 12 4.10 -15.86 -2.38
N GLN A 13 4.14 -14.55 -2.66
CA GLN A 13 5.04 -13.61 -1.99
C GLN A 13 4.48 -12.19 -1.94
N ILE A 14 5.07 -11.39 -1.05
CA ILE A 14 4.75 -9.97 -0.91
C ILE A 14 6.01 -9.15 -1.18
N VAL A 15 5.91 -8.14 -2.03
CA VAL A 15 6.99 -7.20 -2.33
C VAL A 15 6.61 -5.82 -1.82
N PHE A 16 7.40 -5.28 -0.92
CA PHE A 16 7.24 -3.92 -0.43
C PHE A 16 8.11 -2.96 -1.22
N LEU A 17 7.48 -2.07 -1.98
CA LEU A 17 8.15 -1.06 -2.79
C LEU A 17 8.54 0.13 -1.92
N PHE A 18 9.80 0.15 -1.50
CA PHE A 18 10.36 1.19 -0.64
C PHE A 18 11.48 1.91 -1.36
N SER A 19 11.13 2.76 -2.34
CA SER A 19 12.08 3.43 -3.22
C SER A 19 13.11 4.28 -2.46
N LYS A 20 14.35 4.32 -2.94
CA LYS A 20 15.41 5.15 -2.38
C LYS A 20 14.98 6.60 -2.27
N GLY A 21 15.33 7.27 -1.18
CA GLY A 21 14.97 8.66 -0.91
C GLY A 21 13.49 8.88 -0.54
N LEU A 22 12.73 7.83 -0.32
CA LEU A 22 11.36 7.93 0.17
C LEU A 22 11.35 8.56 1.58
N LYS A 23 10.61 9.66 1.74
CA LYS A 23 10.36 10.30 3.05
C LYS A 23 9.23 9.55 3.78
N HIS A 24 9.51 8.34 4.19
CA HIS A 24 8.59 7.48 4.96
C HIS A 24 9.37 6.83 6.10
N PRO A 25 8.77 6.60 7.28
CA PRO A 25 9.47 6.04 8.41
C PRO A 25 10.17 4.71 8.07
N GLN A 26 11.45 4.59 8.38
CA GLN A 26 12.22 3.35 8.15
C GLN A 26 11.67 2.18 8.96
N SER A 27 11.07 2.45 10.12
CA SER A 27 10.36 1.45 10.93
C SER A 27 9.27 0.69 10.17
N SER A 28 8.75 1.26 9.07
CA SER A 28 7.78 0.56 8.21
C SER A 28 8.36 -0.72 7.61
N LYS A 29 9.66 -0.75 7.28
CA LYS A 29 10.35 -1.96 6.81
C LYS A 29 10.37 -3.03 7.91
N GLU A 30 10.67 -2.63 9.15
CA GLU A 30 10.70 -3.54 10.30
C GLU A 30 9.33 -4.14 10.60
N TYR A 31 8.28 -3.30 10.61
CA TYR A 31 6.90 -3.77 10.82
C TYR A 31 6.43 -4.69 9.70
N PHE A 32 6.78 -4.37 8.45
CA PHE A 32 6.50 -5.23 7.30
C PHE A 32 7.19 -6.58 7.43
N THR A 33 8.49 -6.59 7.72
CA THR A 33 9.28 -7.81 7.92
C THR A 33 8.68 -8.68 9.02
N ARG A 34 8.43 -8.09 10.20
CA ARG A 34 7.81 -8.81 11.33
C ARG A 34 6.43 -9.39 10.99
N PHE A 35 5.64 -8.66 10.20
CA PHE A 35 4.35 -9.17 9.73
C PHE A 35 4.54 -10.40 8.85
N CYS A 36 5.42 -10.33 7.85
CA CYS A 36 5.65 -11.42 6.92
C CYS A 36 6.22 -12.66 7.62
N GLU A 37 7.21 -12.49 8.51
CA GLU A 37 7.81 -13.59 9.29
C GLU A 37 6.77 -14.25 10.20
N LYS A 38 5.98 -13.47 10.91
CA LYS A 38 4.93 -13.98 11.81
C LYS A 38 3.87 -14.77 11.07
N GLU A 39 3.49 -14.32 9.87
CA GLU A 39 2.40 -14.92 9.09
C GLU A 39 2.89 -15.94 8.04
N GLY A 40 4.22 -16.16 7.97
CA GLY A 40 4.83 -17.15 7.08
C GLY A 40 4.82 -16.77 5.59
N PHE A 41 4.79 -15.47 5.27
CA PHE A 41 4.87 -15.02 3.89
C PHE A 41 6.32 -14.94 3.41
N LEU A 42 6.57 -15.38 2.18
CA LEU A 42 7.77 -14.98 1.46
C LEU A 42 7.69 -13.49 1.15
N TYR A 43 8.77 -12.75 1.36
CA TYR A 43 8.76 -11.31 1.15
C TYR A 43 10.06 -10.78 0.58
N GLU A 44 9.96 -9.59 -0.01
CA GLU A 44 11.08 -8.81 -0.54
C GLU A 44 10.82 -7.33 -0.25
N ILE A 45 11.87 -6.56 0.07
CA ILE A 45 11.83 -5.10 0.09
C ILE A 45 12.61 -4.60 -1.12
N GLN A 46 11.91 -4.02 -2.08
CA GLN A 46 12.51 -3.54 -3.32
C GLN A 46 12.69 -2.03 -3.30
N GLU A 47 13.94 -1.57 -3.43
CA GLU A 47 14.31 -0.16 -3.44
C GLU A 47 14.52 0.39 -4.85
N ASP A 48 14.93 -0.45 -5.80
CA ASP A 48 15.04 -0.10 -7.22
C ASP A 48 13.70 -0.35 -7.92
N ILE A 49 12.94 0.73 -8.09
CA ILE A 49 11.64 0.70 -8.77
C ILE A 49 11.78 0.97 -10.27
N GLU A 50 12.93 1.48 -10.72
CA GLU A 50 13.14 1.79 -12.14
C GLU A 50 13.11 0.51 -12.99
N ASN A 51 13.71 -0.54 -12.50
CA ASN A 51 13.80 -1.85 -13.14
C ASN A 51 12.75 -2.86 -12.63
N LEU A 52 11.64 -2.36 -12.08
CA LEU A 52 10.58 -3.21 -11.57
C LEU A 52 10.01 -4.12 -12.64
N THR A 53 9.99 -5.41 -12.37
CA THR A 53 9.28 -6.42 -13.18
C THR A 53 8.16 -7.04 -12.36
N VAL A 54 6.93 -6.93 -12.86
CA VAL A 54 5.77 -7.51 -12.19
C VAL A 54 5.71 -9.02 -12.44
N ARG A 55 5.57 -9.79 -11.37
CA ARG A 55 5.57 -11.26 -11.37
C ARG A 55 4.19 -11.79 -10.97
N LYS A 56 3.76 -12.86 -11.65
CA LYS A 56 2.54 -13.59 -11.25
C LYS A 56 2.70 -14.18 -9.84
N GLY A 57 1.61 -14.19 -9.08
CA GLY A 57 1.59 -14.71 -7.71
C GLY A 57 2.24 -13.78 -6.67
N THR A 58 2.43 -12.50 -7.00
CA THR A 58 3.08 -11.53 -6.12
C THR A 58 2.10 -10.43 -5.72
N VAL A 59 2.07 -10.05 -4.43
CA VAL A 59 1.42 -8.82 -3.96
C VAL A 59 2.46 -7.71 -3.88
N TYR A 60 2.18 -6.59 -4.50
CA TYR A 60 2.99 -5.37 -4.39
C TYR A 60 2.33 -4.40 -3.42
N ILE A 61 3.10 -3.91 -2.45
CA ILE A 61 2.68 -2.82 -1.55
C ILE A 61 3.43 -1.57 -1.97
N ALA A 62 2.71 -0.55 -2.41
CA ALA A 62 3.28 0.69 -2.92
C ALA A 62 2.91 1.89 -2.04
N ILE A 63 3.92 2.69 -1.66
CA ILE A 63 3.72 3.92 -0.88
C ILE A 63 3.49 5.11 -1.80
N LYS A 64 4.27 5.23 -2.88
CA LYS A 64 4.13 6.33 -3.84
C LYS A 64 3.07 6.02 -4.88
N GLN A 65 2.27 7.02 -5.22
CA GLN A 65 1.30 6.93 -6.32
C GLN A 65 1.97 6.55 -7.65
N GLN A 66 3.15 7.07 -7.93
CA GLN A 66 3.92 6.74 -9.14
C GLN A 66 4.27 5.26 -9.22
N ASP A 67 4.58 4.62 -8.08
CA ASP A 67 4.91 3.20 -8.02
C ASP A 67 3.64 2.35 -8.28
N VAL A 68 2.47 2.76 -7.78
CA VAL A 68 1.17 2.13 -8.11
C VAL A 68 0.94 2.11 -9.61
N VAL A 69 1.08 3.28 -10.27
CA VAL A 69 0.92 3.40 -11.72
C VAL A 69 1.94 2.53 -12.47
N LYS A 70 3.19 2.48 -11.99
CA LYS A 70 4.25 1.68 -12.61
C LYS A 70 3.94 0.18 -12.51
N VAL A 71 3.51 -0.32 -11.35
CA VAL A 71 3.08 -1.72 -11.17
C VAL A 71 1.97 -2.08 -12.14
N VAL A 72 0.91 -1.26 -12.23
CA VAL A 72 -0.21 -1.53 -13.14
C VAL A 72 0.26 -1.54 -14.61
N LYS A 73 1.09 -0.58 -15.02
CA LYS A 73 1.65 -0.54 -16.39
C LYS A 73 2.49 -1.77 -16.69
N GLN A 74 3.40 -2.15 -15.80
CA GLN A 74 4.27 -3.32 -15.98
C GLN A 74 3.47 -4.63 -16.00
N GLY A 75 2.46 -4.76 -15.14
CA GLY A 75 1.55 -5.90 -15.16
C GLY A 75 0.83 -6.04 -16.51
N ARG A 76 0.29 -4.95 -17.04
CA ARG A 76 -0.36 -4.92 -18.36
C ARG A 76 0.61 -5.28 -19.49
N LEU A 77 1.83 -4.75 -19.48
CA LEU A 77 2.86 -5.08 -20.48
C LEU A 77 3.24 -6.57 -20.43
N ALA A 78 3.22 -7.19 -19.25
CA ALA A 78 3.46 -8.61 -19.06
C ALA A 78 2.22 -9.49 -19.36
N GLY A 79 1.08 -8.92 -19.76
CA GLY A 79 -0.17 -9.65 -19.97
C GLY A 79 -0.82 -10.18 -18.70
N LEU A 80 -0.45 -9.62 -17.53
CA LEU A 80 -0.96 -10.01 -16.22
C LEU A 80 -2.13 -9.12 -15.79
N LYS A 81 -3.14 -9.73 -15.14
CA LYS A 81 -4.31 -9.03 -14.63
C LYS A 81 -4.16 -8.75 -13.13
N CYS A 82 -4.28 -7.48 -12.74
CA CYS A 82 -4.28 -7.05 -11.34
C CYS A 82 -5.47 -7.64 -10.58
N GLY A 83 -5.26 -8.03 -9.33
CA GLY A 83 -6.25 -8.71 -8.49
C GLY A 83 -6.44 -10.20 -8.78
N LYS A 84 -5.98 -10.69 -9.94
CA LYS A 84 -6.06 -12.10 -10.35
C LYS A 84 -4.67 -12.75 -10.41
N ASP A 85 -3.78 -12.23 -11.26
CA ASP A 85 -2.45 -12.80 -11.47
C ASP A 85 -1.41 -12.22 -10.51
N PHE A 86 -1.57 -10.96 -10.12
CA PHE A 86 -0.80 -10.29 -9.07
C PHE A 86 -1.73 -9.40 -8.25
N GLY A 87 -1.32 -9.08 -7.02
CA GLY A 87 -2.04 -8.17 -6.13
C GLY A 87 -1.35 -6.80 -6.05
N LEU A 88 -2.11 -5.75 -5.76
CA LEU A 88 -1.60 -4.42 -5.52
C LEU A 88 -2.34 -3.76 -4.35
N LEU A 89 -1.57 -3.30 -3.37
CA LEU A 89 -2.03 -2.55 -2.21
C LEU A 89 -1.34 -1.19 -2.19
N ALA A 90 -2.11 -0.12 -2.18
CA ALA A 90 -1.60 1.24 -2.04
C ALA A 90 -1.61 1.71 -0.58
N TYR A 91 -0.61 2.49 -0.20
CA TYR A 91 -0.60 3.24 1.05
C TYR A 91 -1.09 4.67 0.80
N ASN A 92 -2.03 5.12 1.62
CA ASN A 92 -2.90 6.28 1.42
C ASN A 92 -3.84 6.13 0.22
N ASP A 93 -5.10 6.52 0.43
CA ASP A 93 -6.10 6.50 -0.63
C ASP A 93 -6.18 7.84 -1.35
N ILE A 94 -6.44 7.79 -2.64
CA ILE A 94 -6.70 8.96 -3.48
C ILE A 94 -7.85 8.64 -4.45
N PRO A 95 -8.64 9.64 -4.87
CA PRO A 95 -9.82 9.41 -5.73
C PRO A 95 -9.51 8.64 -7.02
N SER A 96 -8.33 8.86 -7.63
CA SER A 96 -7.94 8.15 -8.86
C SER A 96 -7.79 6.64 -8.69
N TYR A 97 -7.63 6.14 -7.47
CA TYR A 97 -7.54 4.69 -7.22
C TYR A 97 -8.87 3.96 -7.44
N GLU A 98 -9.97 4.65 -7.52
CA GLU A 98 -11.27 4.07 -7.88
C GLU A 98 -11.36 3.70 -9.36
N VAL A 99 -10.65 4.44 -10.22
CA VAL A 99 -10.73 4.32 -11.68
C VAL A 99 -9.48 3.72 -12.32
N ILE A 100 -8.39 3.56 -11.57
CA ILE A 100 -7.19 2.88 -12.07
C ILE A 100 -7.46 1.37 -12.10
N ASP A 101 -7.35 0.77 -13.28
CA ASP A 101 -7.66 -0.63 -13.54
C ASP A 101 -9.14 -0.94 -13.15
N GLU A 102 -9.38 -1.92 -12.29
CA GLU A 102 -10.72 -2.21 -11.70
C GLU A 102 -10.80 -1.72 -10.24
N GLY A 103 -10.00 -0.72 -9.89
CA GLY A 103 -9.89 -0.14 -8.56
C GLY A 103 -8.76 -0.73 -7.72
N ILE A 104 -7.99 0.16 -7.08
CA ILE A 104 -6.83 -0.18 -6.26
C ILE A 104 -7.22 -0.21 -4.78
N THR A 105 -7.05 -1.36 -4.15
CA THR A 105 -7.19 -1.53 -2.69
C THR A 105 -6.15 -0.68 -1.98
N SER A 106 -6.56 0.04 -0.93
CA SER A 106 -5.66 0.93 -0.20
C SER A 106 -5.78 0.78 1.32
N LEU A 107 -4.69 1.10 2.01
CA LEU A 107 -4.66 1.40 3.43
C LEU A 107 -4.53 2.92 3.58
N SER A 108 -5.47 3.57 4.24
CA SER A 108 -5.46 5.02 4.40
C SER A 108 -5.85 5.43 5.81
N ILE A 109 -5.41 6.60 6.23
CA ILE A 109 -6.01 7.31 7.35
C ILE A 109 -7.19 8.15 6.84
N ASP A 110 -8.09 8.52 7.74
CA ASP A 110 -9.16 9.46 7.44
C ASP A 110 -8.58 10.89 7.37
N TRP A 111 -8.34 11.37 6.14
CA TRP A 111 -7.78 12.70 5.88
C TRP A 111 -8.72 13.84 6.29
N GLU A 112 -10.03 13.61 6.27
CA GLU A 112 -11.01 14.60 6.74
C GLU A 112 -10.90 14.76 8.26
N MET A 113 -10.81 13.65 9.00
CA MET A 113 -10.54 13.67 10.43
C MET A 113 -9.22 14.39 10.74
N VAL A 114 -8.15 14.12 9.98
CA VAL A 114 -6.85 14.83 10.15
C VAL A 114 -7.02 16.32 9.97
N GLY A 115 -7.73 16.75 8.93
CA GLY A 115 -8.00 18.17 8.66
C GLY A 115 -8.79 18.83 9.79
N ASN A 116 -9.83 18.18 10.27
CA ASN A 116 -10.66 18.68 11.37
C ASN A 116 -9.87 18.83 12.69
N GLU A 117 -9.02 17.83 13.01
CA GLU A 117 -8.15 17.91 14.18
C GLU A 117 -7.11 19.04 14.06
N ALA A 118 -6.50 19.18 12.87
CA ALA A 118 -5.55 20.27 12.64
C ALA A 118 -6.22 21.65 12.76
N ALA A 119 -7.42 21.80 12.20
CA ALA A 119 -8.21 23.03 12.34
C ALA A 119 -8.55 23.34 13.81
N ASN A 120 -8.97 22.31 14.55
CA ASN A 120 -9.29 22.46 15.98
C ASN A 120 -8.05 22.90 16.80
N PHE A 121 -6.88 22.32 16.50
CA PHE A 121 -5.62 22.76 17.10
C PHE A 121 -5.35 24.25 16.84
N VAL A 122 -5.47 24.69 15.58
CA VAL A 122 -5.19 26.08 15.21
C VAL A 122 -6.19 27.06 15.83
N LEU A 123 -7.48 26.71 15.81
CA LEU A 123 -8.55 27.61 16.28
C LEU A 123 -8.67 27.67 17.81
N ASN A 124 -8.49 26.53 18.47
CA ASN A 124 -8.76 26.37 19.89
C ASN A 124 -7.51 26.10 20.73
N ASN A 125 -6.33 26.07 20.10
CA ASN A 125 -5.03 25.79 20.76
C ASN A 125 -5.03 24.48 21.57
N VAL A 126 -5.77 23.46 21.09
CA VAL A 126 -5.88 22.16 21.74
C VAL A 126 -4.79 21.22 21.21
N PRO A 127 -3.81 20.80 22.03
CA PRO A 127 -2.75 19.89 21.58
C PRO A 127 -3.30 18.57 21.05
N ILE A 128 -2.76 18.11 19.91
CA ILE A 128 -3.16 16.84 19.31
C ILE A 128 -2.08 15.78 19.64
N GLN A 129 -2.45 14.77 20.45
CA GLN A 129 -1.63 13.60 20.74
C GLN A 129 -2.51 12.35 20.65
N LYS A 130 -2.85 11.92 19.43
CA LYS A 130 -3.66 10.71 19.25
C LYS A 130 -3.24 9.92 18.02
N TYR A 131 -3.43 8.61 18.11
CA TYR A 131 -3.31 7.73 16.94
C TYR A 131 -4.57 7.83 16.10
N LEU A 132 -4.40 8.02 14.81
CA LEU A 132 -5.50 8.00 13.87
C LEU A 132 -5.70 6.56 13.36
N PRO A 133 -6.93 6.05 13.30
CA PRO A 133 -7.19 4.73 12.80
C PRO A 133 -6.83 4.64 11.32
N THR A 134 -6.34 3.46 10.91
CA THR A 134 -6.10 3.15 9.50
C THR A 134 -7.29 2.37 8.97
N GLU A 135 -7.88 2.84 7.89
CA GLU A 135 -8.97 2.20 7.18
C GLU A 135 -8.47 1.40 5.99
N VAL A 136 -9.17 0.32 5.69
CA VAL A 136 -8.95 -0.48 4.49
C VAL A 136 -10.07 -0.19 3.51
N ARG A 137 -9.72 0.35 2.34
CA ARG A 137 -10.65 0.52 1.22
C ARG A 137 -10.44 -0.61 0.22
N LEU A 138 -11.29 -1.63 0.35
CA LEU A 138 -11.22 -2.81 -0.52
C LEU A 138 -11.74 -2.50 -1.92
N ARG A 139 -10.93 -2.85 -2.94
CA ARG A 139 -11.26 -2.81 -4.36
C ARG A 139 -10.77 -4.09 -5.05
N LYS A 140 -10.75 -4.12 -6.37
CA LYS A 140 -10.46 -5.34 -7.14
C LYS A 140 -8.98 -5.74 -7.22
N SER A 141 -8.04 -4.88 -6.79
CA SER A 141 -6.60 -5.14 -6.96
C SER A 141 -5.99 -6.13 -5.95
N LEU A 142 -6.78 -6.59 -4.96
CA LEU A 142 -6.30 -7.54 -3.94
C LEU A 142 -7.34 -8.62 -3.62
#